data_78a1101420448c4ac76e7ed7953600aa
#
_entry.id   78a1101420448c4ac76e7ed7953600aa
#
_cell.length_a   1.000
_cell.length_b   1.000
_cell.length_c   1.000
_cell.angle_alpha   90.00
_cell.angle_beta   90.00
_cell.angle_gamma   90.00
#
_symmetry.space_group_name_H-M   'P 1'
#
loop_
_entity.id
_entity.type
_entity.pdbx_description
1 polymer ?
#
loop_
_entity_poly.entity_id
_entity_poly.type
_entity_poly.pdbx_seq_one_letter_code
_entity_poly.pdbx_strand_id
1 'polypeptide(L)'
;MKMLLGLTKPTSGEVKIWGKSLQGNEKKLLPRIGSLIESPGFYPNLTGTENLRIFATLRGVPNNHAIKDALDLVGLPYKDKKLFSQYSLGMKQRLAIALAVMHDPELLILDEPINGLDPIGIAEVRSFIRELCDARGKTILISSHILSEISLLADDIGIIDHGALLEEESLAELEQKSSKHI
;
A
#
# COMPACT_ATOMS: atom_id res chain seq x y z
N MET A 1 11.04 4.36 -1.40
CA MET A 1 9.63 4.73 -1.55
C MET A 1 9.34 6.23 -1.41
N LYS A 2 9.89 6.96 -0.44
CA LYS A 2 9.62 8.41 -0.25
C LYS A 2 9.89 9.28 -1.49
N MET A 3 10.91 8.96 -2.28
CA MET A 3 11.20 9.68 -3.54
C MET A 3 10.10 9.51 -4.61
N LEU A 4 9.48 8.32 -4.68
CA LEU A 4 8.38 8.04 -5.62
C LEU A 4 7.12 8.88 -5.33
N LEU A 5 6.97 9.36 -4.10
CA LEU A 5 5.86 10.21 -3.66
C LEU A 5 6.22 11.70 -3.61
N GLY A 6 7.43 12.06 -4.06
CA GLY A 6 7.89 13.45 -3.98
C GLY A 6 8.18 13.96 -2.57
N LEU A 7 8.17 13.09 -1.56
CA LEU A 7 8.46 13.44 -0.16
C LEU A 7 9.94 13.72 0.08
N THR A 8 10.81 13.20 -0.78
CA THR A 8 12.26 13.41 -0.74
C THR A 8 12.75 13.57 -2.18
N LYS A 9 13.61 14.55 -2.42
CA LYS A 9 14.22 14.76 -3.74
C LYS A 9 15.41 13.82 -3.93
N PRO A 10 15.58 13.20 -5.13
CA PRO A 10 16.81 12.47 -5.43
C PRO A 10 18.00 13.45 -5.54
N THR A 11 19.18 13.02 -5.09
CA THR A 11 20.42 13.79 -5.22
C THR A 11 20.85 13.90 -6.69
N SER A 12 20.60 12.84 -7.46
CA SER A 12 20.85 12.78 -8.91
C SER A 12 19.83 11.83 -9.56
N GLY A 13 19.70 11.89 -10.88
CA GLY A 13 18.72 11.10 -11.60
C GLY A 13 17.31 11.68 -11.51
N GLU A 14 16.33 10.91 -11.96
CA GLU A 14 14.91 11.32 -11.98
C GLU A 14 13.98 10.16 -11.61
N VAL A 15 12.79 10.50 -11.13
CA VAL A 15 11.69 9.56 -10.90
C VAL A 15 10.70 9.71 -12.04
N LYS A 16 10.40 8.59 -12.72
CA LYS A 16 9.35 8.52 -13.75
C LYS A 16 8.24 7.59 -13.29
N ILE A 17 6.99 8.04 -13.50
CA ILE A 17 5.79 7.24 -13.26
C ILE A 17 4.94 7.29 -14.53
N TRP A 18 4.57 6.13 -15.08
CA TRP A 18 3.94 6.00 -16.40
C TRP A 18 4.69 6.75 -17.50
N GLY A 19 6.03 6.67 -17.50
CA GLY A 19 6.91 7.33 -18.48
C GLY A 19 7.04 8.85 -18.32
N LYS A 20 6.38 9.46 -17.34
CA LYS A 20 6.42 10.91 -17.10
C LYS A 20 7.29 11.21 -15.88
N SER A 21 8.16 12.23 -15.99
CA SER A 21 8.90 12.72 -14.83
C SER A 21 7.93 13.17 -13.73
N LEU A 22 8.18 12.77 -12.49
CA LEU A 22 7.39 13.22 -11.34
C LEU A 22 7.57 14.72 -11.14
N GLN A 23 8.80 15.23 -11.30
CA GLN A 23 9.11 16.64 -11.14
C GLN A 23 8.36 17.49 -12.18
N GLY A 24 7.54 18.40 -11.71
CA GLY A 24 6.68 19.26 -12.54
C GLY A 24 5.35 18.62 -12.97
N ASN A 25 5.12 17.36 -12.64
CA ASN A 25 3.85 16.67 -12.91
C ASN A 25 3.16 16.14 -11.65
N GLU A 26 3.61 16.56 -10.46
CA GLU A 26 3.11 16.05 -9.16
C GLU A 26 1.59 16.15 -9.06
N LYS A 27 1.02 17.30 -9.43
CA LYS A 27 -0.43 17.54 -9.39
C LYS A 27 -1.26 16.61 -10.28
N LYS A 28 -0.62 16.02 -11.31
CA LYS A 28 -1.29 15.10 -12.24
C LYS A 28 -1.09 13.64 -11.85
N LEU A 29 0.09 13.31 -11.29
CA LEU A 29 0.48 11.93 -11.02
C LEU A 29 0.08 11.49 -9.60
N LEU A 30 0.36 12.31 -8.58
CA LEU A 30 0.11 11.92 -7.18
C LEU A 30 -1.35 11.63 -6.84
N PRO A 31 -2.37 12.31 -7.39
CA PRO A 31 -3.78 11.94 -7.15
C PRO A 31 -4.16 10.53 -7.63
N ARG A 32 -3.40 9.94 -8.55
CA ARG A 32 -3.60 8.58 -9.07
C ARG A 32 -2.86 7.52 -8.27
N ILE A 33 -2.16 7.92 -7.21
CA ILE A 33 -1.33 7.05 -6.37
C ILE A 33 -1.93 6.98 -4.97
N GLY A 34 -2.18 5.78 -4.51
CA GLY A 34 -2.44 5.49 -3.11
C GLY A 34 -1.14 5.14 -2.40
N SER A 35 -0.96 5.56 -1.17
CA SER A 35 0.27 5.24 -0.45
C SER A 35 0.04 4.98 1.03
N LEU A 36 0.80 4.02 1.54
CA LEU A 36 0.99 3.76 2.95
C LEU A 36 2.49 3.78 3.23
N ILE A 37 2.97 4.93 3.70
CA ILE A 37 4.35 5.15 4.15
C ILE A 37 4.25 5.59 5.60
N GLU A 38 4.76 4.78 6.51
CA GLU A 38 4.57 4.98 7.94
C GLU A 38 3.10 4.90 8.39
N SER A 39 2.82 5.07 9.67
CA SER A 39 1.46 5.03 10.18
C SER A 39 0.73 6.34 9.89
N PRO A 40 -0.45 6.32 9.27
CA PRO A 40 -1.26 7.52 9.11
C PRO A 40 -1.61 8.15 10.46
N GLY A 41 -1.62 9.49 10.49
CA GLY A 41 -1.99 10.26 11.68
C GLY A 41 -3.51 10.22 11.95
N PHE A 42 -4.05 9.05 12.25
CA PHE A 42 -5.45 8.90 12.63
C PHE A 42 -5.73 9.47 14.02
N TYR A 43 -6.92 10.03 14.19
CA TYR A 43 -7.41 10.57 15.45
C TYR A 43 -7.87 9.43 16.37
N PRO A 44 -7.27 9.25 17.56
CA PRO A 44 -7.55 8.09 18.43
C PRO A 44 -8.97 8.09 19.03
N ASN A 45 -9.59 9.25 19.13
CA ASN A 45 -10.93 9.48 19.67
C ASN A 45 -12.04 9.46 18.61
N LEU A 46 -11.73 9.10 17.38
CA LEU A 46 -12.70 8.93 16.31
C LEU A 46 -12.78 7.47 15.89
N THR A 47 -13.90 7.09 15.30
CA THR A 47 -14.10 5.79 14.66
C THR A 47 -13.29 5.69 13.35
N GLY A 48 -13.14 4.48 12.79
CA GLY A 48 -12.49 4.31 11.49
C GLY A 48 -13.18 5.09 10.37
N THR A 49 -14.50 5.04 10.32
CA THR A 49 -15.30 5.79 9.32
C THR A 49 -15.13 7.30 9.45
N GLU A 50 -15.13 7.84 10.66
CA GLU A 50 -14.93 9.27 10.90
C GLU A 50 -13.53 9.71 10.49
N ASN A 51 -12.52 8.91 10.81
CA ASN A 51 -11.15 9.15 10.36
C ASN A 51 -11.08 9.20 8.82
N LEU A 52 -11.59 8.19 8.14
CA LEU A 52 -11.57 8.17 6.67
C LEU A 52 -12.35 9.34 6.06
N ARG A 53 -13.44 9.80 6.70
CA ARG A 53 -14.21 10.95 6.22
C ARG A 53 -13.42 12.25 6.24
N ILE A 54 -12.56 12.46 7.24
CA ILE A 54 -11.65 13.62 7.28
C ILE A 54 -10.71 13.58 6.08
N PHE A 55 -10.05 12.45 5.85
CA PHE A 55 -9.11 12.30 4.73
C PHE A 55 -9.81 12.36 3.36
N ALA A 56 -11.02 11.82 3.25
CA ALA A 56 -11.83 11.91 2.04
C ALA A 56 -12.13 13.39 1.69
N THR A 57 -12.51 14.18 2.70
CA THR A 57 -12.75 15.63 2.54
C THR A 57 -11.46 16.35 2.10
N LEU A 58 -10.32 16.06 2.72
CA LEU A 58 -9.04 16.68 2.38
C LEU A 58 -8.57 16.32 0.96
N ARG A 59 -8.89 15.12 0.48
CA ARG A 59 -8.56 14.65 -0.89
C ARG A 59 -9.59 15.02 -1.94
N GLY A 60 -10.70 15.64 -1.55
CA GLY A 60 -11.80 15.94 -2.48
C GLY A 60 -12.51 14.69 -3.00
N VAL A 61 -12.49 13.58 -2.25
CA VAL A 61 -13.22 12.35 -2.58
C VAL A 61 -14.70 12.55 -2.19
N PRO A 62 -15.62 12.63 -3.16
CA PRO A 62 -16.94 13.22 -2.91
C PRO A 62 -17.95 12.31 -2.24
N ASN A 63 -17.58 11.05 -1.82
CA ASN A 63 -18.62 10.07 -1.65
C ASN A 63 -18.45 9.14 -0.43
N ASN A 64 -19.51 9.05 0.38
CA ASN A 64 -19.62 8.04 1.46
C ASN A 64 -19.52 6.59 0.93
N HIS A 65 -19.86 6.35 -0.35
CA HIS A 65 -19.69 5.03 -0.97
C HIS A 65 -18.21 4.64 -1.06
N ALA A 66 -17.33 5.55 -1.46
CA ALA A 66 -15.89 5.27 -1.53
C ALA A 66 -15.30 4.83 -0.18
N ILE A 67 -15.74 5.46 0.92
CA ILE A 67 -15.34 5.08 2.28
C ILE A 67 -15.89 3.70 2.63
N LYS A 68 -17.16 3.45 2.33
CA LYS A 68 -17.79 2.17 2.60
C LYS A 68 -17.10 1.05 1.82
N ASP A 69 -16.89 1.23 0.52
CA ASP A 69 -16.25 0.25 -0.35
C ASP A 69 -14.81 -0.06 0.08
N ALA A 70 -14.08 0.97 0.53
CA ALA A 70 -12.73 0.80 1.06
C ALA A 70 -12.71 0.03 2.39
N LEU A 71 -13.67 0.29 3.28
CA LEU A 71 -13.81 -0.45 4.55
C LEU A 71 -14.26 -1.89 4.32
N ASP A 72 -15.22 -2.11 3.42
CA ASP A 72 -15.70 -3.45 3.05
C ASP A 72 -14.57 -4.29 2.48
N LEU A 73 -13.72 -3.71 1.59
CA LEU A 73 -12.55 -4.37 1.01
C LEU A 73 -11.60 -4.92 2.08
N VAL A 74 -11.35 -4.13 3.12
CA VAL A 74 -10.42 -4.53 4.20
C VAL A 74 -11.12 -5.23 5.37
N GLY A 75 -12.38 -5.58 5.25
CA GLY A 75 -13.15 -6.29 6.29
C GLY A 75 -13.36 -5.48 7.56
N LEU A 76 -13.46 -4.15 7.46
CA LEU A 76 -13.79 -3.27 8.59
C LEU A 76 -15.22 -2.76 8.47
N PRO A 77 -16.02 -2.78 9.57
CA PRO A 77 -17.40 -2.36 9.51
C PRO A 77 -17.55 -0.84 9.34
N TYR A 78 -18.38 -0.41 8.38
CA TYR A 78 -18.65 1.00 8.12
C TYR A 78 -19.36 1.72 9.28
N LYS A 79 -20.23 1.02 10.02
CA LYS A 79 -21.01 1.57 11.15
C LYS A 79 -20.47 1.13 12.52
N ASP A 80 -19.17 0.96 12.64
CA ASP A 80 -18.55 0.61 13.93
C ASP A 80 -18.54 1.84 14.85
N LYS A 81 -18.83 1.61 16.14
CA LYS A 81 -18.71 2.61 17.20
C LYS A 81 -17.36 2.57 17.91
N LYS A 82 -16.56 1.58 17.58
CA LYS A 82 -15.24 1.37 18.20
C LYS A 82 -14.29 2.50 17.78
N LEU A 83 -13.67 3.14 18.76
CA LEU A 83 -12.71 4.21 18.51
C LEU A 83 -11.39 3.64 17.99
N PHE A 84 -10.67 4.42 17.19
CA PHE A 84 -9.38 4.02 16.64
C PHE A 84 -8.36 3.65 17.74
N SER A 85 -8.41 4.32 18.89
CA SER A 85 -7.59 3.95 20.06
C SER A 85 -7.80 2.52 20.54
N GLN A 86 -8.94 1.94 20.27
CA GLN A 86 -9.32 0.58 20.66
C GLN A 86 -9.03 -0.47 19.57
N TYR A 87 -8.53 -0.06 18.42
CA TYR A 87 -8.20 -0.96 17.32
C TYR A 87 -6.97 -1.80 17.65
N SER A 88 -7.01 -3.09 17.28
CA SER A 88 -5.81 -3.93 17.25
C SER A 88 -4.83 -3.41 16.18
N LEU A 89 -3.58 -3.87 16.23
CA LEU A 89 -2.59 -3.50 15.21
C LEU A 89 -3.09 -3.87 13.80
N GLY A 90 -3.64 -5.08 13.62
CA GLY A 90 -4.21 -5.52 12.35
C GLY A 90 -5.38 -4.64 11.88
N MET A 91 -6.28 -4.23 12.78
CA MET A 91 -7.35 -3.28 12.43
C MET A 91 -6.81 -1.91 12.02
N LYS A 92 -5.76 -1.42 12.69
CA LYS A 92 -5.09 -0.16 12.34
C LYS A 92 -4.46 -0.23 10.95
N GLN A 93 -3.79 -1.33 10.66
CA GLN A 93 -3.17 -1.57 9.36
C GLN A 93 -4.21 -1.66 8.25
N ARG A 94 -5.31 -2.39 8.46
CA ARG A 94 -6.44 -2.47 7.53
C ARG A 94 -7.06 -1.10 7.26
N LEU A 95 -7.25 -0.28 8.29
CA LEU A 95 -7.74 1.09 8.10
C LEU A 95 -6.77 1.96 7.29
N ALA A 96 -5.47 1.79 7.48
CA ALA A 96 -4.44 2.49 6.70
C ALA A 96 -4.45 2.08 5.22
N ILE A 97 -4.66 0.80 4.92
CA ILE A 97 -4.86 0.32 3.56
C ILE A 97 -6.16 0.88 2.97
N ALA A 98 -7.28 0.89 3.73
CA ALA A 98 -8.53 1.51 3.29
C ALA A 98 -8.34 2.98 2.91
N LEU A 99 -7.57 3.74 3.69
CA LEU A 99 -7.20 5.12 3.36
C LEU A 99 -6.43 5.22 2.04
N ALA A 100 -5.50 4.30 1.80
CA ALA A 100 -4.68 4.29 0.59
C ALA A 100 -5.50 3.98 -0.67
N VAL A 101 -6.58 3.19 -0.57
CA VAL A 101 -7.37 2.73 -1.73
C VAL A 101 -8.66 3.51 -1.96
N MET A 102 -9.17 4.28 -0.98
CA MET A 102 -10.52 4.85 -1.03
C MET A 102 -10.77 5.84 -2.18
N HIS A 103 -9.73 6.40 -2.79
CA HIS A 103 -9.84 7.30 -3.95
C HIS A 103 -9.61 6.59 -5.29
N ASP A 104 -9.65 5.25 -5.27
CA ASP A 104 -9.51 4.37 -6.43
C ASP A 104 -8.23 4.60 -7.26
N PRO A 105 -7.04 4.59 -6.62
CA PRO A 105 -5.78 4.85 -7.31
C PRO A 105 -5.46 3.74 -8.32
N GLU A 106 -4.62 4.07 -9.31
CA GLU A 106 -4.09 3.12 -10.30
C GLU A 106 -2.83 2.40 -9.80
N LEU A 107 -2.02 3.12 -9.00
CA LEU A 107 -0.80 2.62 -8.37
C LEU A 107 -0.92 2.73 -6.85
N LEU A 108 -0.55 1.67 -6.15
CA LEU A 108 -0.41 1.66 -4.69
C LEU A 108 1.07 1.49 -4.32
N ILE A 109 1.52 2.27 -3.36
CA ILE A 109 2.86 2.17 -2.78
C ILE A 109 2.72 1.87 -1.29
N LEU A 110 3.02 0.64 -0.91
CA LEU A 110 2.82 0.12 0.45
C LEU A 110 4.18 -0.21 1.09
N ASP A 111 4.54 0.54 2.11
CA ASP A 111 5.79 0.35 2.84
C ASP A 111 5.54 -0.52 4.07
N GLU A 112 6.11 -1.74 4.07
CA GLU A 112 6.00 -2.74 5.15
C GLU A 112 4.54 -3.00 5.63
N PRO A 113 3.56 -3.26 4.73
CA PRO A 113 2.14 -3.31 5.11
C PRO A 113 1.77 -4.50 6.01
N ILE A 114 2.63 -5.51 6.10
CA ILE A 114 2.41 -6.72 6.93
C ILE A 114 3.27 -6.75 8.20
N ASN A 115 4.10 -5.73 8.41
CA ASN A 115 5.03 -5.71 9.54
C ASN A 115 4.30 -5.68 10.89
N GLY A 116 4.72 -6.58 11.79
CA GLY A 116 4.18 -6.68 13.14
C GLY A 116 2.78 -7.30 13.25
N LEU A 117 2.24 -7.81 12.15
CA LEU A 117 0.96 -8.55 12.17
C LEU A 117 1.17 -10.01 12.58
N ASP A 118 0.13 -10.59 13.18
CA ASP A 118 0.05 -12.02 13.38
C ASP A 118 -0.21 -12.77 12.06
N PRO A 119 -0.05 -14.11 12.01
CA PRO A 119 -0.22 -14.87 10.77
C PRO A 119 -1.59 -14.70 10.12
N ILE A 120 -2.65 -14.50 10.90
CA ILE A 120 -4.01 -14.27 10.38
C ILE A 120 -4.07 -12.89 9.70
N GLY A 121 -3.57 -11.86 10.36
CA GLY A 121 -3.52 -10.50 9.80
C GLY A 121 -2.67 -10.42 8.53
N ILE A 122 -1.54 -11.14 8.46
CA ILE A 122 -0.72 -11.26 7.25
C ILE A 122 -1.53 -11.87 6.11
N ALA A 123 -2.22 -12.99 6.36
CA ALA A 123 -3.05 -13.66 5.34
C ALA A 123 -4.19 -12.76 4.83
N GLU A 124 -4.83 -12.00 5.72
CA GLU A 124 -5.88 -11.05 5.36
C GLU A 124 -5.32 -9.92 4.47
N VAL A 125 -4.21 -9.28 4.85
CA VAL A 125 -3.58 -8.21 4.06
C VAL A 125 -3.14 -8.74 2.70
N ARG A 126 -2.57 -9.93 2.63
CA ARG A 126 -2.20 -10.59 1.38
C ARG A 126 -3.42 -10.80 0.48
N SER A 127 -4.54 -11.26 1.03
CA SER A 127 -5.79 -11.44 0.27
C SER A 127 -6.29 -10.12 -0.33
N PHE A 128 -6.25 -9.00 0.42
CA PHE A 128 -6.64 -7.68 -0.09
C PHE A 128 -5.72 -7.20 -1.22
N ILE A 129 -4.41 -7.40 -1.08
CA ILE A 129 -3.43 -7.03 -2.10
C ILE A 129 -3.68 -7.81 -3.39
N ARG A 130 -3.87 -9.12 -3.31
CA ARG A 130 -4.19 -9.96 -4.48
C ARG A 130 -5.53 -9.56 -5.12
N GLU A 131 -6.57 -9.31 -4.33
CA GLU A 131 -7.86 -8.84 -4.85
C GLU A 131 -7.70 -7.53 -5.63
N LEU A 132 -6.91 -6.58 -5.12
CA LEU A 132 -6.64 -5.32 -5.81
C LEU A 132 -5.92 -5.51 -7.14
N CYS A 133 -4.95 -6.42 -7.21
CA CYS A 133 -4.24 -6.74 -8.44
C CYS A 133 -5.13 -7.51 -9.43
N ASP A 134 -5.67 -8.65 -9.00
CA ASP A 134 -6.29 -9.63 -9.87
C ASP A 134 -7.70 -9.21 -10.32
N ALA A 135 -8.52 -8.70 -9.39
CA ALA A 135 -9.91 -8.33 -9.67
C ALA A 135 -10.09 -6.88 -10.10
N ARG A 136 -9.20 -5.96 -9.63
CA ARG A 136 -9.34 -4.53 -9.91
C ARG A 136 -8.24 -3.97 -10.81
N GLY A 137 -7.30 -4.80 -11.27
CA GLY A 137 -6.23 -4.41 -12.20
C GLY A 137 -5.29 -3.32 -11.66
N LYS A 138 -5.10 -3.26 -10.35
CA LYS A 138 -4.21 -2.27 -9.73
C LYS A 138 -2.75 -2.73 -9.80
N THR A 139 -1.85 -1.78 -9.99
CA THR A 139 -0.41 -2.02 -9.82
C THR A 139 -0.01 -1.70 -8.39
N ILE A 140 0.74 -2.59 -7.75
CA ILE A 140 1.15 -2.41 -6.35
C ILE A 140 2.66 -2.56 -6.23
N LEU A 141 3.30 -1.55 -5.67
CA LEU A 141 4.69 -1.60 -5.22
C LEU A 141 4.69 -1.80 -3.70
N ILE A 142 5.26 -2.90 -3.25
CA ILE A 142 5.30 -3.27 -1.83
C ILE A 142 6.76 -3.42 -1.38
N SER A 143 7.10 -2.93 -0.18
CA SER A 143 8.33 -3.29 0.51
C SER A 143 8.06 -4.31 1.61
N SER A 144 8.97 -5.22 1.82
CA SER A 144 8.99 -6.10 2.97
C SER A 144 10.41 -6.65 3.20
N HIS A 145 10.71 -6.97 4.44
CA HIS A 145 11.91 -7.70 4.82
C HIS A 145 11.63 -9.20 5.02
N ILE A 146 10.40 -9.65 4.79
CA ILE A 146 9.97 -11.05 4.96
C ILE A 146 9.84 -11.70 3.59
N LEU A 147 10.92 -12.30 3.10
CA LEU A 147 10.98 -12.88 1.75
C LEU A 147 9.89 -13.94 1.50
N SER A 148 9.61 -14.80 2.49
CA SER A 148 8.57 -15.84 2.38
C SER A 148 7.17 -15.29 2.14
N GLU A 149 6.87 -14.08 2.58
CA GLU A 149 5.58 -13.44 2.33
C GLU A 149 5.54 -12.74 0.97
N ILE A 150 6.67 -12.14 0.57
CA ILE A 150 6.77 -11.48 -0.74
C ILE A 150 6.66 -12.51 -1.87
N SER A 151 7.27 -13.69 -1.74
CA SER A 151 7.15 -14.76 -2.74
C SER A 151 5.73 -15.29 -2.95
N LEU A 152 4.80 -15.02 -2.02
CA LEU A 152 3.38 -15.35 -2.17
C LEU A 152 2.55 -14.22 -2.78
N LEU A 153 3.14 -13.03 -2.95
CA LEU A 153 2.44 -11.81 -3.36
C LEU A 153 2.94 -11.25 -4.69
N ALA A 154 4.26 -11.22 -4.86
CA ALA A 154 4.88 -10.48 -5.94
C ALA A 154 4.90 -11.28 -7.25
N ASP A 155 4.78 -10.57 -8.37
CA ASP A 155 5.05 -11.10 -9.71
C ASP A 155 6.53 -10.85 -10.06
N ASP A 156 7.07 -9.67 -9.69
CA ASP A 156 8.46 -9.26 -9.86
C ASP A 156 9.05 -8.86 -8.51
N ILE A 157 10.34 -9.16 -8.30
CA ILE A 157 11.06 -8.88 -7.04
C ILE A 157 12.33 -8.09 -7.34
N GLY A 158 12.50 -6.97 -6.62
CA GLY A 158 13.74 -6.21 -6.58
C GLY A 158 14.44 -6.37 -5.23
N ILE A 159 15.69 -6.77 -5.24
CA ILE A 159 16.52 -6.91 -4.03
C ILE A 159 17.38 -5.66 -3.86
N ILE A 160 17.18 -4.98 -2.74
CA ILE A 160 17.93 -3.76 -2.40
C ILE A 160 18.76 -4.02 -1.15
N ASP A 161 20.06 -3.75 -1.24
CA ASP A 161 20.98 -3.79 -0.11
C ASP A 161 21.85 -2.54 -0.07
N HIS A 162 22.02 -1.95 1.12
CA HIS A 162 22.78 -0.71 1.33
C HIS A 162 22.45 0.42 0.33
N GLY A 163 21.18 0.50 -0.11
CA GLY A 163 20.70 1.53 -1.03
C GLY A 163 21.01 1.26 -2.51
N ALA A 164 21.60 0.12 -2.84
CA ALA A 164 21.83 -0.33 -4.21
C ALA A 164 20.85 -1.42 -4.61
N LEU A 165 20.28 -1.33 -5.81
CA LEU A 165 19.48 -2.40 -6.41
C LEU A 165 20.47 -3.48 -6.89
N LEU A 166 20.43 -4.65 -6.26
CA LEU A 166 21.32 -5.77 -6.57
C LEU A 166 20.80 -6.62 -7.72
N GLU A 167 19.50 -6.89 -7.70
CA GLU A 167 18.84 -7.78 -8.66
C GLU A 167 17.38 -7.37 -8.82
N GLU A 168 16.85 -7.53 -10.03
CA GLU A 168 15.43 -7.33 -10.34
C GLU A 168 15.03 -8.44 -11.31
N GLU A 169 14.16 -9.34 -10.89
CA GLU A 169 13.74 -10.51 -11.66
C GLU A 169 12.28 -10.86 -11.38
N SER A 170 11.68 -11.59 -12.32
CA SER A 170 10.39 -12.23 -12.06
C SER A 170 10.53 -13.33 -11.01
N LEU A 171 9.48 -13.56 -10.23
CA LEU A 171 9.45 -14.63 -9.24
C LEU A 171 9.74 -16.00 -9.89
N ALA A 172 9.22 -16.24 -11.09
CA ALA A 172 9.41 -17.47 -11.83
C ALA A 172 10.90 -17.72 -12.18
N GLU A 173 11.66 -16.68 -12.49
CA GLU A 173 13.11 -16.78 -12.78
C GLU A 173 13.90 -17.07 -11.51
N LEU A 174 13.56 -16.43 -10.39
CA LEU A 174 14.17 -16.69 -9.09
C LEU A 174 13.96 -18.13 -8.61
N GLU A 175 12.75 -18.66 -8.78
CA GLU A 175 12.45 -20.07 -8.45
C GLU A 175 13.25 -21.06 -9.30
N GLN A 176 13.42 -20.77 -10.61
CA GLN A 176 14.23 -21.60 -11.50
C GLN A 176 15.72 -21.58 -11.13
N LYS A 177 16.24 -20.43 -10.67
CA LYS A 177 17.64 -20.35 -10.21
C LYS A 177 17.84 -21.13 -8.90
N SER A 178 16.92 -20.98 -7.96
CA SER A 178 16.98 -21.68 -6.68
C SER A 178 16.95 -23.21 -6.84
N SER A 179 16.14 -23.72 -7.78
CA SER A 179 16.02 -25.17 -8.05
C SER A 179 17.23 -25.76 -8.76
N LYS A 180 18.13 -24.97 -9.35
CA LYS A 180 19.36 -25.43 -10.02
C LYS A 180 20.56 -25.54 -9.07
N HIS A 181 20.44 -25.07 -7.84
CA HIS A 181 21.51 -25.07 -6.83
C HIS A 181 21.31 -26.12 -5.73
N ILE A 182 20.38 -27.05 -5.90
CA ILE A 182 20.16 -28.26 -5.12
C ILE A 182 20.59 -29.48 -5.96
#